data_85a3f234b166d4640f82774b68672d5f
#
_entry.id   85a3f234b166d4640f82774b68672d5f
#
_cell.length_a   1.000
_cell.length_b   1.000
_cell.length_c   1.000
_cell.angle_alpha   90.00
_cell.angle_beta   90.00
_cell.angle_gamma   90.00
#
_symmetry.space_group_name_H-M   'P 1'
#
loop_
_entity.id
_entity.type
_entity.pdbx_description
1 polymer ?
#
loop_
_entity_poly.entity_id
_entity_poly.type
_entity_poly.pdbx_seq_one_letter_code
_entity_poly.pdbx_strand_id
1 'polypeptide(L)'
;ILKTKSKFISILIIMFLGVFIFVGLKETSPAMINTYNNHLKRHRMYDLRVSHNFGVNQDDMKIINSLDNIDISESYFTKKLQIANSNEFVNIESLPEKLAIPKVIEGALPKSEEEVALVESLKDSYKIGDEITFVSDKSDSNTLKHTKFKIVGYVQGADHIEVSNNNPANKDYFGYVNREVFKFDN
;
A
#
# COMPACT_ATOMS: atom_id res chain seq x y z
N ILE A 1 18.74 -48.11 37.22
CA ILE A 1 17.83 -48.17 36.05
C ILE A 1 17.22 -46.78 35.76
N LEU A 2 16.77 -46.00 36.75
CA LEU A 2 16.18 -44.67 36.53
C LEU A 2 17.14 -43.61 35.95
N LYS A 3 18.41 -43.60 36.39
CA LYS A 3 19.44 -42.68 35.90
C LYS A 3 19.80 -42.89 34.40
N THR A 4 19.69 -44.10 33.89
CA THR A 4 19.96 -44.41 32.48
C THR A 4 18.86 -43.95 31.57
N LYS A 5 17.56 -44.03 32.03
CA LYS A 5 16.40 -43.53 31.31
C LYS A 5 16.43 -42.00 31.18
N SER A 6 16.83 -41.28 32.23
CA SER A 6 16.95 -39.83 32.20
C SER A 6 17.99 -39.34 31.17
N LYS A 7 19.15 -39.99 31.11
CA LYS A 7 20.19 -39.68 30.14
C LYS A 7 19.71 -39.93 28.69
N PHE A 8 19.03 -41.05 28.47
CA PHE A 8 18.46 -41.35 27.17
C PHE A 8 17.44 -40.30 26.70
N ILE A 9 16.50 -39.92 27.58
CA ILE A 9 15.51 -38.90 27.30
C ILE A 9 16.18 -37.55 26.99
N SER A 10 17.21 -37.14 27.73
CA SER A 10 17.93 -35.88 27.47
C SER A 10 18.58 -35.86 26.10
N ILE A 11 19.23 -36.96 25.68
CA ILE A 11 19.81 -37.06 24.35
C ILE A 11 18.76 -37.00 23.26
N LEU A 12 17.64 -37.71 23.45
CA LEU A 12 16.52 -37.69 22.50
C LEU A 12 15.93 -36.29 22.34
N ILE A 13 15.75 -35.55 23.43
CA ILE A 13 15.25 -34.15 23.38
C ILE A 13 16.22 -33.25 22.63
N ILE A 14 17.55 -33.38 22.86
CA ILE A 14 18.56 -32.59 22.17
C ILE A 14 18.56 -32.88 20.66
N MET A 15 18.49 -34.16 20.28
CA MET A 15 18.40 -34.54 18.87
C MET A 15 17.12 -34.03 18.21
N PHE A 16 15.98 -34.18 18.90
CA PHE A 16 14.69 -33.65 18.42
C PHE A 16 14.73 -32.15 18.24
N LEU A 17 15.29 -31.42 19.21
CA LEU A 17 15.42 -29.96 19.13
C LEU A 17 16.31 -29.53 17.95
N GLY A 18 17.42 -30.21 17.72
CA GLY A 18 18.30 -29.95 16.59
C GLY A 18 17.59 -30.13 15.24
N VAL A 19 16.88 -31.24 15.06
CA VAL A 19 16.10 -31.50 13.84
C VAL A 19 14.98 -30.49 13.69
N PHE A 20 14.26 -30.16 14.76
CA PHE A 20 13.15 -29.19 14.74
C PHE A 20 13.62 -27.80 14.28
N ILE A 21 14.74 -27.31 14.87
CA ILE A 21 15.30 -26.01 14.47
C ILE A 21 15.75 -26.04 13.01
N PHE A 22 16.44 -27.10 12.59
CA PHE A 22 16.94 -27.21 11.23
C PHE A 22 15.80 -27.23 10.20
N VAL A 23 14.76 -28.04 10.44
CA VAL A 23 13.58 -28.10 9.56
C VAL A 23 12.84 -26.77 9.55
N GLY A 24 12.62 -26.15 10.74
CA GLY A 24 11.97 -24.87 10.85
C GLY A 24 12.66 -23.76 10.05
N LEU A 25 13.98 -23.66 10.16
CA LEU A 25 14.76 -22.69 9.39
C LEU A 25 14.72 -22.96 7.89
N LYS A 26 14.78 -24.25 7.50
CA LYS A 26 14.74 -24.64 6.08
C LYS A 26 13.39 -24.32 5.42
N GLU A 27 12.28 -24.50 6.14
CA GLU A 27 10.93 -24.23 5.62
C GLU A 27 10.56 -22.74 5.63
N THR A 28 11.20 -21.92 6.45
CA THR A 28 10.87 -20.48 6.58
C THR A 28 11.08 -19.75 5.26
N SER A 29 12.19 -19.94 4.57
CA SER A 29 12.52 -19.24 3.32
C SER A 29 11.53 -19.53 2.19
N PRO A 30 11.21 -20.80 1.84
CA PRO A 30 10.19 -21.08 0.84
C PRO A 30 8.80 -20.54 1.20
N ALA A 31 8.41 -20.62 2.46
CA ALA A 31 7.14 -20.10 2.93
C ALA A 31 7.03 -18.58 2.74
N MET A 32 8.08 -17.84 3.07
CA MET A 32 8.15 -16.38 2.86
C MET A 32 8.08 -16.04 1.37
N ILE A 33 8.85 -16.71 0.52
CA ILE A 33 8.84 -16.49 -0.94
C ILE A 33 7.46 -16.78 -1.51
N ASN A 34 6.81 -17.86 -1.12
CA ASN A 34 5.48 -18.21 -1.58
C ASN A 34 4.43 -17.17 -1.13
N THR A 35 4.52 -16.71 0.12
CA THR A 35 3.63 -15.66 0.63
C THR A 35 3.80 -14.37 -0.15
N TYR A 36 5.04 -13.95 -0.40
CA TYR A 36 5.36 -12.77 -1.20
C TYR A 36 4.85 -12.89 -2.63
N ASN A 37 5.14 -13.99 -3.32
CA ASN A 37 4.67 -14.23 -4.68
C ASN A 37 3.14 -14.27 -4.78
N ASN A 38 2.47 -14.82 -3.77
CA ASN A 38 1.02 -14.82 -3.70
C ASN A 38 0.45 -13.40 -3.50
N HIS A 39 1.12 -12.58 -2.70
CA HIS A 39 0.76 -11.17 -2.54
C HIS A 39 0.88 -10.41 -3.86
N LEU A 40 2.03 -10.52 -4.55
CA LEU A 40 2.25 -9.89 -5.85
C LEU A 40 1.17 -10.24 -6.87
N LYS A 41 0.88 -11.55 -7.00
CA LYS A 41 -0.14 -12.04 -7.95
C LYS A 41 -1.55 -11.60 -7.58
N ARG A 42 -1.91 -11.66 -6.29
CA ARG A 42 -3.26 -11.30 -5.82
C ARG A 42 -3.59 -9.84 -6.06
N HIS A 43 -2.61 -8.96 -5.87
CA HIS A 43 -2.77 -7.51 -6.01
C HIS A 43 -2.36 -7.01 -7.39
N ARG A 44 -1.98 -7.90 -8.33
CA ARG A 44 -1.49 -7.52 -9.66
C ARG A 44 -0.40 -6.44 -9.57
N MET A 45 0.61 -6.72 -8.74
CA MET A 45 1.71 -5.77 -8.55
C MET A 45 2.43 -5.51 -9.88
N TYR A 46 2.84 -4.28 -10.07
CA TYR A 46 3.64 -3.88 -11.22
C TYR A 46 5.09 -4.34 -11.08
N ASP A 47 5.72 -4.66 -12.20
CA ASP A 47 7.15 -5.01 -12.25
C ASP A 47 8.03 -3.76 -12.29
N LEU A 48 7.54 -2.67 -12.88
CA LEU A 48 8.26 -1.42 -13.05
C LEU A 48 7.34 -0.22 -12.80
N ARG A 49 7.83 0.75 -12.03
CA ARG A 49 7.22 2.07 -11.85
C ARG A 49 8.15 3.12 -12.42
N VAL A 50 7.66 3.89 -13.39
CA VAL A 50 8.38 5.01 -13.99
C VAL A 50 7.75 6.31 -13.49
N SER A 51 8.58 7.23 -13.01
CA SER A 51 8.15 8.56 -12.59
C SER A 51 8.98 9.63 -13.29
N HIS A 52 8.33 10.74 -13.63
CA HIS A 52 8.99 11.89 -14.22
C HIS A 52 8.57 13.18 -13.51
N ASN A 53 9.49 14.11 -13.31
CA ASN A 53 9.24 15.35 -12.55
C ASN A 53 8.16 16.25 -13.19
N PHE A 54 7.99 16.17 -14.51
CA PHE A 54 6.97 16.93 -15.26
C PHE A 54 5.72 16.09 -15.58
N GLY A 55 5.61 14.91 -14.97
CA GLY A 55 4.54 13.97 -15.24
C GLY A 55 4.78 13.13 -16.51
N VAL A 56 3.86 12.24 -16.78
CA VAL A 56 3.80 11.38 -17.97
C VAL A 56 2.52 11.76 -18.72
N ASN A 57 2.68 12.20 -19.97
CA ASN A 57 1.56 12.64 -20.79
C ASN A 57 0.93 11.48 -21.59
N GLN A 58 -0.12 11.78 -22.36
CA GLN A 58 -0.81 10.76 -23.14
C GLN A 58 0.04 10.19 -24.29
N ASP A 59 0.94 10.98 -24.85
CA ASP A 59 1.83 10.52 -25.93
C ASP A 59 2.91 9.58 -25.39
N ASP A 60 3.45 9.89 -24.19
CA ASP A 60 4.34 8.99 -23.48
C ASP A 60 3.66 7.64 -23.19
N MET A 61 2.39 7.66 -22.78
CA MET A 61 1.61 6.45 -22.54
C MET A 61 1.38 5.64 -23.83
N LYS A 62 1.18 6.30 -24.97
CA LYS A 62 1.09 5.61 -26.28
C LYS A 62 2.39 4.92 -26.64
N ILE A 63 3.53 5.58 -26.40
CA ILE A 63 4.86 4.99 -26.63
C ILE A 63 5.05 3.78 -25.74
N ILE A 64 4.78 3.90 -24.45
CA ILE A 64 4.89 2.80 -23.48
C ILE A 64 4.02 1.61 -23.93
N ASN A 65 2.77 1.85 -24.30
CA ASN A 65 1.85 0.81 -24.74
C ASN A 65 2.23 0.16 -26.08
N SER A 66 3.10 0.80 -26.86
CA SER A 66 3.59 0.25 -28.12
C SER A 66 4.79 -0.70 -27.97
N LEU A 67 5.34 -0.84 -26.78
CA LEU A 67 6.47 -1.73 -26.52
C LEU A 67 6.02 -3.19 -26.42
N ASP A 68 6.68 -4.08 -27.15
CA ASP A 68 6.28 -5.50 -27.30
C ASP A 68 6.25 -6.33 -25.99
N ASN A 69 6.92 -5.84 -24.93
CA ASN A 69 7.05 -6.58 -23.66
C ASN A 69 6.20 -5.98 -22.54
N ILE A 70 5.22 -5.13 -22.85
CA ILE A 70 4.34 -4.53 -21.86
C ILE A 70 2.93 -5.12 -22.00
N ASP A 71 2.52 -5.92 -21.03
CA ASP A 71 1.18 -6.51 -20.99
C ASP A 71 0.14 -5.50 -20.53
N ILE A 72 0.45 -4.76 -19.47
CA ILE A 72 -0.47 -3.78 -18.85
C ILE A 72 0.33 -2.57 -18.42
N SER A 73 -0.15 -1.39 -18.79
CA SER A 73 0.32 -0.13 -18.22
C SER A 73 -0.84 0.67 -17.64
N GLU A 74 -0.55 1.41 -16.59
CA GLU A 74 -1.51 2.28 -15.92
C GLU A 74 -0.82 3.55 -15.46
N SER A 75 -1.45 4.71 -15.73
CA SER A 75 -0.96 5.97 -15.21
C SER A 75 -1.46 6.19 -13.79
N TYR A 76 -0.58 6.68 -12.94
CA TYR A 76 -0.78 6.88 -11.54
C TYR A 76 -0.47 8.32 -11.15
N PHE A 77 -1.30 8.91 -10.31
CA PHE A 77 -1.15 10.28 -9.83
C PHE A 77 -1.05 10.27 -8.32
N THR A 78 -0.14 11.07 -7.81
CA THR A 78 0.05 11.24 -6.37
C THR A 78 0.34 12.68 -6.05
N LYS A 79 -0.21 13.14 -4.92
CA LYS A 79 0.05 14.47 -4.38
C LYS A 79 0.10 14.42 -2.87
N LYS A 80 1.18 14.94 -2.30
CA LYS A 80 1.30 15.09 -0.86
C LYS A 80 0.55 16.34 -0.41
N LEU A 81 -0.42 16.17 0.51
CA LEU A 81 -1.26 17.22 1.05
C LEU A 81 -1.25 17.17 2.56
N GLN A 82 -1.49 18.30 3.21
CA GLN A 82 -1.66 18.38 4.66
C GLN A 82 -3.14 18.25 5.00
N ILE A 83 -3.48 17.54 6.07
CA ILE A 83 -4.85 17.53 6.60
C ILE A 83 -5.11 18.87 7.28
N ALA A 84 -6.24 19.51 6.95
CA ALA A 84 -6.63 20.79 7.57
C ALA A 84 -6.70 20.65 9.09
N ASN A 85 -6.17 21.65 9.80
CA ASN A 85 -6.10 21.68 11.28
C ASN A 85 -5.30 20.56 11.94
N SER A 86 -4.45 19.87 11.17
CA SER A 86 -3.52 18.84 11.64
C SER A 86 -2.12 19.12 11.10
N ASN A 87 -1.10 18.55 11.73
CA ASN A 87 0.27 18.54 11.22
C ASN A 87 0.56 17.28 10.38
N GLU A 88 -0.45 16.47 10.11
CA GLU A 88 -0.31 15.23 9.38
C GLU A 88 -0.35 15.47 7.87
N PHE A 89 0.54 14.81 7.15
CA PHE A 89 0.58 14.80 5.70
C PHE A 89 0.08 13.46 5.18
N VAL A 90 -0.68 13.52 4.09
CA VAL A 90 -1.24 12.35 3.41
C VAL A 90 -0.87 12.42 1.93
N ASN A 91 -0.39 11.33 1.37
CA ASN A 91 -0.23 11.18 -0.06
C ASN A 91 -1.60 10.81 -0.65
N ILE A 92 -2.24 11.75 -1.32
CA ILE A 92 -3.48 11.49 -2.06
C ILE A 92 -3.11 10.91 -3.42
N GLU A 93 -3.66 9.76 -3.70
CA GLU A 93 -3.30 8.91 -4.83
C GLU A 93 -4.53 8.58 -5.67
N SER A 94 -4.33 8.49 -6.98
CA SER A 94 -5.39 8.02 -7.85
C SER A 94 -5.66 6.54 -7.57
N LEU A 95 -6.94 6.17 -7.43
CA LEU A 95 -7.32 4.77 -7.24
C LEU A 95 -6.88 3.94 -8.46
N PRO A 96 -6.04 2.92 -8.26
CA PRO A 96 -5.64 2.05 -9.34
C PRO A 96 -6.78 1.09 -9.74
N GLU A 97 -6.92 0.84 -11.05
CA GLU A 97 -7.96 -0.02 -11.62
C GLU A 97 -7.41 -1.39 -12.03
N LYS A 98 -6.17 -1.43 -12.50
CA LYS A 98 -5.57 -2.62 -13.13
C LYS A 98 -4.42 -3.20 -12.34
N LEU A 99 -3.56 -2.36 -11.80
CA LEU A 99 -2.31 -2.73 -11.12
C LEU A 99 -2.34 -2.25 -9.66
N ALA A 100 -1.64 -2.95 -8.77
CA ALA A 100 -1.49 -2.60 -7.35
C ALA A 100 -2.82 -2.32 -6.63
N ILE A 101 -3.84 -3.14 -6.89
CA ILE A 101 -5.19 -2.94 -6.36
C ILE A 101 -5.18 -3.02 -4.83
N PRO A 102 -5.63 -1.98 -4.11
CA PRO A 102 -5.63 -1.95 -2.66
C PRO A 102 -6.64 -2.95 -2.08
N LYS A 103 -6.34 -3.44 -0.89
CA LYS A 103 -7.26 -4.28 -0.12
C LYS A 103 -8.17 -3.41 0.73
N VAL A 104 -9.48 -3.54 0.57
CA VAL A 104 -10.46 -2.91 1.45
C VAL A 104 -10.45 -3.63 2.80
N ILE A 105 -10.26 -2.86 3.87
CA ILE A 105 -10.32 -3.36 5.26
C ILE A 105 -11.71 -3.12 5.84
N GLU A 106 -12.27 -1.92 5.61
CA GLU A 106 -13.60 -1.55 6.06
C GLU A 106 -14.23 -0.52 5.11
N GLY A 107 -15.55 -0.56 4.92
CA GLY A 107 -16.26 0.35 4.04
C GLY A 107 -16.13 -0.03 2.57
N ALA A 108 -15.83 0.95 1.72
CA ALA A 108 -15.76 0.80 0.26
C ALA A 108 -14.61 1.61 -0.35
N LEU A 109 -14.29 1.30 -1.61
CA LEU A 109 -13.44 2.16 -2.44
C LEU A 109 -14.24 3.37 -2.96
N PRO A 110 -13.58 4.52 -3.20
CA PRO A 110 -14.23 5.70 -3.74
C PRO A 110 -14.82 5.43 -5.12
N LYS A 111 -16.07 5.83 -5.31
CA LYS A 111 -16.80 5.72 -6.58
C LYS A 111 -17.06 7.06 -7.23
N SER A 112 -17.12 8.12 -6.45
CA SER A 112 -17.32 9.49 -6.90
C SER A 112 -16.08 10.35 -6.68
N GLU A 113 -16.04 11.53 -7.30
CA GLU A 113 -14.96 12.49 -7.12
C GLU A 113 -14.90 13.05 -5.68
N GLU A 114 -15.99 13.00 -4.93
CA GLU A 114 -16.10 13.55 -3.57
C GLU A 114 -15.72 12.54 -2.48
N GLU A 115 -15.32 11.35 -2.84
CA GLU A 115 -15.04 10.26 -1.92
C GLU A 115 -13.55 9.98 -1.78
N VAL A 116 -13.13 9.58 -0.56
CA VAL A 116 -11.76 9.13 -0.27
C VAL A 116 -11.78 7.85 0.56
N ALA A 117 -10.89 6.93 0.26
CA ALA A 117 -10.55 5.80 1.12
C ALA A 117 -9.17 6.04 1.73
N LEU A 118 -9.07 6.04 3.05
CA LEU A 118 -7.83 6.33 3.78
C LEU A 118 -7.12 5.04 4.18
N VAL A 119 -5.84 5.16 4.46
CA VAL A 119 -5.06 4.08 5.08
C VAL A 119 -5.66 3.68 6.44
N GLU A 120 -5.62 2.39 6.75
CA GLU A 120 -6.19 1.83 7.99
C GLU A 120 -5.66 2.51 9.26
N SER A 121 -4.42 2.96 9.28
CA SER A 121 -3.79 3.63 10.44
C SER A 121 -4.44 4.97 10.82
N LEU A 122 -5.26 5.58 9.98
CA LEU A 122 -6.05 6.78 10.27
C LEU A 122 -7.44 6.50 10.86
N LYS A 123 -7.83 5.23 11.00
CA LYS A 123 -9.17 4.81 11.47
C LYS A 123 -9.52 5.31 12.87
N ASP A 124 -8.53 5.46 13.75
CA ASP A 124 -8.75 5.92 15.12
C ASP A 124 -9.02 7.44 15.20
N SER A 125 -8.50 8.19 14.23
CA SER A 125 -8.61 9.66 14.19
C SER A 125 -9.79 10.16 13.38
N TYR A 126 -10.20 9.44 12.34
CA TYR A 126 -11.26 9.83 11.40
C TYR A 126 -12.20 8.66 11.19
N LYS A 127 -13.50 8.89 11.03
CA LYS A 127 -14.52 7.84 10.87
C LYS A 127 -15.12 7.82 9.48
N ILE A 128 -15.58 6.64 9.04
CA ILE A 128 -16.34 6.53 7.80
C ILE A 128 -17.60 7.39 7.90
N GLY A 129 -17.82 8.22 6.89
CA GLY A 129 -18.89 9.19 6.80
C GLY A 129 -18.49 10.60 7.17
N ASP A 130 -17.36 10.80 7.86
CA ASP A 130 -16.82 12.12 8.16
C ASP A 130 -16.31 12.81 6.88
N GLU A 131 -16.29 14.14 6.92
CA GLU A 131 -15.66 14.96 5.90
C GLU A 131 -14.23 15.30 6.30
N ILE A 132 -13.28 15.09 5.40
CA ILE A 132 -11.90 15.48 5.55
C ILE A 132 -11.54 16.55 4.53
N THR A 133 -10.80 17.56 4.96
CA THR A 133 -10.32 18.64 4.08
C THR A 133 -8.81 18.62 4.04
N PHE A 134 -8.26 18.70 2.84
CA PHE A 134 -6.82 18.82 2.63
C PHE A 134 -6.44 20.26 2.29
N VAL A 135 -5.25 20.66 2.71
CA VAL A 135 -4.68 21.97 2.39
C VAL A 135 -3.59 21.75 1.35
N SER A 136 -3.73 22.45 0.24
CA SER A 136 -2.69 22.51 -0.80
C SER A 136 -1.87 23.79 -0.63
N ASP A 137 -0.57 23.73 -0.84
CA ASP A 137 0.26 24.92 -0.91
C ASP A 137 -0.21 25.84 -2.05
N LYS A 138 -0.10 27.15 -1.83
CA LYS A 138 -0.55 28.18 -2.80
C LYS A 138 0.08 28.03 -4.20
N SER A 139 1.25 27.45 -4.28
CA SER A 139 1.93 27.14 -5.55
C SER A 139 1.34 25.94 -6.30
N ASP A 140 0.55 25.11 -5.62
CA ASP A 140 0.07 23.82 -6.10
C ASP A 140 -1.46 23.72 -6.21
N SER A 141 -2.15 24.85 -6.11
CA SER A 141 -3.63 24.94 -6.04
C SER A 141 -4.36 24.39 -7.26
N ASN A 142 -3.63 23.99 -8.31
CA ASN A 142 -4.22 23.60 -9.58
C ASN A 142 -4.23 22.10 -9.86
N THR A 143 -3.70 21.26 -8.94
CA THR A 143 -3.55 19.83 -9.20
C THR A 143 -4.84 19.04 -8.95
N LEU A 144 -5.68 19.47 -8.01
CA LEU A 144 -6.94 18.81 -7.68
C LEU A 144 -8.14 19.72 -7.99
N LYS A 145 -9.25 19.13 -8.39
CA LYS A 145 -10.52 19.86 -8.63
C LYS A 145 -11.09 20.46 -7.34
N HIS A 146 -10.97 19.72 -6.24
CA HIS A 146 -11.40 20.13 -4.90
C HIS A 146 -10.52 19.46 -3.83
N THR A 147 -10.66 19.89 -2.60
CA THR A 147 -9.83 19.45 -1.48
C THR A 147 -10.63 18.88 -0.32
N LYS A 148 -11.97 18.82 -0.44
CA LYS A 148 -12.88 18.31 0.56
C LYS A 148 -13.47 16.99 0.11
N PHE A 149 -13.36 15.96 0.95
CA PHE A 149 -13.78 14.60 0.62
C PHE A 149 -14.56 13.98 1.77
N LYS A 150 -15.45 13.06 1.43
CA LYS A 150 -16.13 12.18 2.38
C LYS A 150 -15.36 10.86 2.50
N ILE A 151 -15.09 10.45 3.71
CA ILE A 151 -14.41 9.17 3.98
C ILE A 151 -15.41 8.03 3.78
N VAL A 152 -15.11 7.13 2.85
CA VAL A 152 -15.99 5.98 2.52
C VAL A 152 -15.42 4.64 2.94
N GLY A 153 -14.13 4.57 3.27
CA GLY A 153 -13.53 3.33 3.72
C GLY A 153 -12.09 3.45 4.14
N TYR A 154 -11.57 2.33 4.63
CA TYR A 154 -10.17 2.16 4.98
C TYR A 154 -9.57 1.03 4.16
N VAL A 155 -8.34 1.26 3.73
CA VAL A 155 -7.62 0.38 2.82
C VAL A 155 -6.20 0.10 3.29
N GLN A 156 -5.68 -1.02 2.83
CA GLN A 156 -4.27 -1.36 2.86
C GLN A 156 -3.75 -1.29 1.42
N GLY A 157 -2.78 -0.44 1.16
CA GLY A 157 -2.14 -0.33 -0.15
C GLY A 157 -1.37 -1.60 -0.50
N ALA A 158 -1.44 -2.00 -1.76
CA ALA A 158 -0.72 -3.19 -2.21
C ALA A 158 0.79 -2.97 -2.24
N ASP A 159 1.23 -1.77 -2.58
CA ASP A 159 2.62 -1.32 -2.68
C ASP A 159 3.11 -0.55 -1.43
N HIS A 160 2.21 -0.18 -0.53
CA HIS A 160 2.53 0.39 0.77
C HIS A 160 2.73 -0.74 1.79
N ILE A 161 3.93 -1.29 1.84
CA ILE A 161 4.29 -2.24 2.91
C ILE A 161 4.54 -1.42 4.17
N GLU A 162 3.57 -1.38 5.07
CA GLU A 162 3.77 -0.78 6.39
C GLU A 162 4.86 -1.55 7.12
N VAL A 163 6.06 -1.01 7.12
CA VAL A 163 7.04 -1.39 8.12
C VAL A 163 6.54 -0.79 9.42
N SER A 164 6.13 -1.65 10.35
CA SER A 164 5.69 -1.25 11.69
C SER A 164 6.84 -0.55 12.44
N ASN A 165 7.14 0.65 12.03
CA ASN A 165 8.00 1.56 12.78
C ASN A 165 7.09 2.32 13.73
N ASN A 166 7.21 2.03 15.02
CA ASN A 166 6.56 2.77 16.11
C ASN A 166 7.01 4.23 16.21
N ASN A 167 7.68 4.77 15.20
CA ASN A 167 8.09 6.15 15.16
C ASN A 167 7.00 6.99 14.44
N PRO A 168 6.26 7.83 15.16
CA PRO A 168 5.19 8.65 14.58
C PRO A 168 5.67 9.63 13.51
N ALA A 169 6.97 9.94 13.47
CA ALA A 169 7.56 10.82 12.46
C ALA A 169 7.71 10.19 11.07
N ASN A 170 7.58 8.87 10.95
CA ASN A 170 7.75 8.12 9.70
C ASN A 170 6.46 7.43 9.24
N LYS A 171 5.29 7.88 9.67
CA LYS A 171 4.02 7.36 9.18
C LYS A 171 3.73 7.97 7.81
N ASP A 172 3.89 7.17 6.78
CA ASP A 172 3.45 7.54 5.43
C ASP A 172 1.96 7.27 5.30
N TYR A 173 1.15 8.29 5.63
CA TYR A 173 -0.28 8.22 5.39
C TYR A 173 -0.57 8.38 3.91
N PHE A 174 -1.50 7.60 3.41
CA PHE A 174 -2.00 7.71 2.05
C PHE A 174 -3.52 7.55 2.01
N GLY A 175 -4.11 8.02 0.93
CA GLY A 175 -5.53 7.87 0.65
C GLY A 175 -5.79 7.82 -0.84
N TYR A 176 -6.73 6.96 -1.25
CA TYR A 176 -7.14 6.85 -2.63
C TYR A 176 -8.38 7.68 -2.91
N VAL A 177 -8.35 8.39 -4.02
CA VAL A 177 -9.47 9.14 -4.58
C VAL A 177 -9.72 8.71 -6.02
N ASN A 178 -10.90 9.03 -6.55
CA ASN A 178 -11.18 8.82 -7.96
C ASN A 178 -10.16 9.59 -8.80
N ARG A 179 -9.67 8.95 -9.88
CA ARG A 179 -8.69 9.54 -10.80
C ARG A 179 -9.13 10.90 -11.37
N GLU A 180 -10.42 11.06 -11.61
CA GLU A 180 -11.01 12.29 -12.19
C GLU A 180 -10.86 13.52 -11.29
N VAL A 181 -10.52 13.35 -10.01
CA VAL A 181 -10.21 14.43 -9.08
C VAL A 181 -8.96 15.23 -9.49
N PHE A 182 -8.02 14.55 -10.14
CA PHE A 182 -6.80 15.19 -10.62
C PHE A 182 -7.08 15.99 -11.89
N LYS A 183 -6.63 17.24 -11.92
CA LYS A 183 -6.66 18.08 -13.12
C LYS A 183 -5.50 17.68 -14.01
N PHE A 184 -5.80 17.38 -15.24
CA PHE A 184 -4.80 17.12 -16.27
C PHE A 184 -4.66 18.41 -17.08
N ASP A 185 -3.50 19.03 -17.05
CA ASP A 185 -3.15 20.03 -18.05
C ASP A 185 -2.91 19.27 -19.36
N ASN A 186 -3.79 19.47 -20.34
CA ASN A 186 -3.69 18.91 -21.69
C ASN A 186 -2.55 19.57 -22.45
#